data_93e42c218c591c52caedce7226e92923
#
_entry.id   93e42c218c591c52caedce7226e92923
#
_cell.length_a   1.000
_cell.length_b   1.000
_cell.length_c   1.000
_cell.angle_alpha   90.00
_cell.angle_beta   90.00
_cell.angle_gamma   90.00
#
_symmetry.space_group_name_H-M   'P 1'
#
loop_
_entity.id
_entity.type
_entity.pdbx_description
1 polymer ?
#
loop_
_entity_poly.entity_id
_entity_poly.type
_entity_poly.pdbx_seq_one_letter_code
_entity_poly.pdbx_strand_id
1 'polypeptide(L)'
;MDDQNAPGSNPAQAAGATQPMLVINTQFIKDLSFEVPSGAHAFLALQKTPPNINLNLDVQANPVDEAANQFEVVLHIKADCKIGDMVGFIVELVYCGVFTV
;
A
#
# COMPACT_ATOMS: atom_id res chain seq x y z
N MET A 1 8.63 21.00 -9.21
CA MET A 1 8.27 20.97 -8.58
C MET A 1 8.54 21.11 -7.82
N ASP A 2 8.80 20.84 -7.82
CA ASP A 2 8.99 20.86 -7.06
C ASP A 2 9.29 20.70 -6.42
N ASP A 3 9.67 20.29 -6.48
CA ASP A 3 9.99 20.12 -5.73
C ASP A 3 10.35 20.26 -4.91
N GLN A 4 10.48 20.54 -4.95
CA GLN A 4 10.83 20.45 -4.09
C GLN A 4 10.66 19.97 -3.11
N ASN A 5 10.23 20.21 -3.24
CA ASN A 5 10.32 19.21 -2.38
C ASN A 5 10.36 17.94 -3.02
N ALA A 6 11.30 17.76 -3.64
CA ALA A 6 11.49 16.51 -4.20
C ALA A 6 11.37 15.52 -3.12
N PRO A 7 10.53 14.56 -3.32
CA PRO A 7 10.25 13.65 -2.24
C PRO A 7 11.45 12.88 -1.80
N GLY A 8 12.36 12.62 -2.67
CA GLY A 8 13.51 11.82 -2.31
C GLY A 8 14.57 12.57 -1.55
N SER A 9 14.48 13.85 -1.50
CA SER A 9 15.57 14.59 -0.90
C SER A 9 15.25 14.92 0.53
N ASN A 10 15.23 13.94 1.35
CA ASN A 10 15.01 14.12 2.75
C ASN A 10 16.28 14.63 3.41
N PRO A 11 16.26 15.83 3.98
CA PRO A 11 17.47 16.34 4.63
C PRO A 11 17.98 15.45 5.75
N ALA A 12 17.08 14.77 6.44
CA ALA A 12 17.51 13.87 7.49
C ALA A 12 18.31 12.71 6.95
N GLN A 13 17.96 12.24 5.77
CA GLN A 13 18.77 11.20 5.15
C GLN A 13 20.13 11.70 4.75
N ALA A 14 20.19 12.88 4.20
CA ALA A 14 21.45 13.44 3.80
C ALA A 14 22.35 13.69 5.00
N ALA A 15 21.78 14.14 6.09
CA ALA A 15 22.54 14.41 7.27
C ALA A 15 22.96 13.15 8.02
N GLY A 16 22.23 12.08 7.83
CA GLY A 16 22.49 10.84 8.54
C GLY A 16 23.49 9.96 7.86
N ALA A 17 24.68 10.47 7.69
CA ALA A 17 25.70 9.73 6.95
C ALA A 17 26.04 8.39 7.60
N THR A 18 25.79 8.26 8.90
CA THR A 18 26.08 7.02 9.61
C THR A 18 24.95 6.03 9.64
N GLN A 19 23.81 6.37 9.03
CA GLN A 19 22.67 5.49 9.03
C GLN A 19 22.90 4.32 8.10
N PRO A 20 22.35 3.13 8.44
CA PRO A 20 22.46 2.00 7.52
C PRO A 20 21.78 2.34 6.22
N MET A 21 22.34 1.84 5.14
CA MET A 21 21.74 2.01 3.85
C MET A 21 20.66 0.97 3.64
N LEU A 22 19.53 1.42 3.18
CA LEU A 22 18.44 0.55 2.78
C LEU A 22 18.31 0.65 1.27
N VAL A 23 18.45 -0.48 0.61
CA VAL A 23 18.34 -0.53 -0.85
C VAL A 23 17.05 -1.24 -1.21
N ILE A 24 16.25 -0.60 -2.05
CA ILE A 24 15.05 -1.22 -2.59
C ILE A 24 15.43 -1.93 -3.86
N ASN A 25 15.39 -3.26 -3.83
CA ASN A 25 15.82 -4.06 -4.98
C ASN A 25 14.72 -4.14 -6.03
N THR A 26 13.48 -4.36 -5.58
CA THR A 26 12.35 -4.46 -6.49
C THR A 26 11.06 -4.28 -5.72
N GLN A 27 10.00 -3.93 -6.44
CA GLN A 27 8.67 -3.83 -5.90
C GLN A 27 7.71 -4.43 -6.91
N PHE A 28 6.67 -5.08 -6.42
CA PHE A 28 5.70 -5.69 -7.32
C PHE A 28 4.37 -5.91 -6.61
N ILE A 29 3.32 -6.03 -7.40
CA ILE A 29 2.00 -6.41 -6.91
C ILE A 29 1.93 -7.93 -6.99
N LYS A 30 1.72 -8.57 -5.84
CA LYS A 30 1.62 -10.01 -5.80
C LYS A 30 0.19 -10.46 -6.08
N ASP A 31 -0.78 -9.68 -5.65
CA ASP A 31 -2.18 -10.00 -5.86
C ASP A 31 -3.00 -8.73 -5.77
N LEU A 32 -4.01 -8.64 -6.62
CA LEU A 32 -4.92 -7.50 -6.62
C LEU A 32 -6.31 -7.97 -7.01
N SER A 33 -7.27 -7.66 -6.16
CA SER A 33 -8.67 -7.94 -6.41
C SER A 33 -9.48 -6.68 -6.13
N PHE A 34 -10.34 -6.33 -7.06
CA PHE A 34 -11.20 -5.17 -6.90
C PHE A 34 -12.57 -5.52 -7.45
N GLU A 35 -13.60 -5.32 -6.63
CA GLU A 35 -14.96 -5.69 -6.99
C GLU A 35 -15.91 -4.56 -6.64
N VAL A 36 -16.90 -4.37 -7.48
CA VAL A 36 -18.02 -3.46 -7.23
C VAL A 36 -19.30 -4.30 -7.36
N PRO A 37 -19.68 -5.01 -6.28
CA PRO A 37 -20.75 -6.00 -6.37
C PRO A 37 -22.08 -5.44 -6.82
N SER A 38 -22.38 -4.20 -6.47
CA SER A 38 -23.67 -3.59 -6.83
C SER A 38 -23.64 -2.81 -8.13
N GLY A 39 -22.47 -2.78 -8.80
CA GLY A 39 -22.33 -2.14 -10.09
C GLY A 39 -22.76 -0.68 -10.06
N ALA A 40 -23.56 -0.31 -11.08
CA ALA A 40 -23.98 1.08 -11.20
C ALA A 40 -24.85 1.57 -10.05
N HIS A 41 -25.47 0.65 -9.31
CA HIS A 41 -26.29 1.05 -8.18
C HIS A 41 -25.45 1.68 -7.06
N ALA A 42 -24.18 1.27 -6.96
CA ALA A 42 -23.27 1.89 -5.99
C ALA A 42 -23.05 3.36 -6.33
N PHE A 43 -22.92 3.66 -7.62
CA PHE A 43 -22.77 5.04 -8.07
C PHE A 43 -23.98 5.89 -7.69
N LEU A 44 -25.18 5.34 -7.90
CA LEU A 44 -26.40 6.06 -7.56
C LEU A 44 -26.52 6.26 -6.05
N ALA A 45 -26.11 5.27 -5.28
CA ALA A 45 -26.16 5.39 -3.82
C ALA A 45 -25.21 6.46 -3.30
N LEU A 46 -24.07 6.62 -3.92
CA LEU A 46 -23.11 7.65 -3.53
C LEU A 46 -23.65 9.05 -3.67
N GLN A 47 -24.62 9.25 -4.56
CA GLN A 47 -25.21 10.56 -4.75
C GLN A 47 -26.11 10.96 -3.59
N LYS A 48 -26.52 10.01 -2.76
CA LYS A 48 -27.45 10.25 -1.67
C LYS A 48 -26.84 10.00 -0.30
N THR A 49 -25.88 9.10 -0.22
CA THR A 49 -25.32 8.66 1.06
C THR A 49 -23.81 8.70 0.98
N PRO A 50 -23.13 9.30 1.95
CA PRO A 50 -21.67 9.28 1.95
C PRO A 50 -21.14 7.87 2.20
N PRO A 51 -19.98 7.55 1.62
CA PRO A 51 -19.40 6.23 1.80
C PRO A 51 -18.73 6.11 3.16
N ASN A 52 -18.72 4.89 3.67
CA ASN A 52 -17.98 4.54 4.87
C ASN A 52 -16.93 3.50 4.49
N ILE A 53 -15.67 3.85 4.67
CA ILE A 53 -14.57 3.00 4.21
C ILE A 53 -13.88 2.39 5.42
N ASN A 54 -13.78 1.06 5.44
CA ASN A 54 -13.00 0.32 6.42
C ASN A 54 -11.69 -0.10 5.76
N LEU A 55 -10.60 0.16 6.45
CA LEU A 55 -9.28 -0.11 5.92
C LEU A 55 -8.51 -0.95 6.93
N ASN A 56 -7.97 -2.08 6.46
CA ASN A 56 -7.12 -2.94 7.25
C ASN A 56 -5.77 -3.05 6.57
N LEU A 57 -4.72 -2.87 7.36
CA LEU A 57 -3.35 -2.99 6.88
C LEU A 57 -2.62 -4.01 7.71
N ASP A 58 -1.80 -4.81 7.04
CA ASP A 58 -0.94 -5.76 7.70
C ASP A 58 0.40 -5.76 6.98
N VAL A 59 1.48 -5.78 7.74
CA VAL A 59 2.83 -5.74 7.18
C VAL A 59 3.62 -6.90 7.77
N GLN A 60 4.27 -7.67 6.90
CA GLN A 60 5.15 -8.75 7.31
C GLN A 60 6.49 -8.58 6.62
N ALA A 61 7.54 -8.99 7.31
CA ALA A 61 8.88 -9.00 6.74
C ALA A 61 9.43 -10.42 6.88
N ASN A 62 9.90 -10.95 5.77
CA ASN A 62 10.42 -12.31 5.71
C ASN A 62 11.81 -12.32 5.10
N PRO A 63 12.75 -13.09 5.65
CA PRO A 63 14.06 -13.18 5.01
C PRO A 63 13.94 -13.91 3.68
N VAL A 64 14.60 -13.35 2.67
CA VAL A 64 14.70 -13.98 1.35
C VAL A 64 16.05 -14.65 1.20
N ASP A 65 17.10 -13.91 1.56
CA ASP A 65 18.46 -14.41 1.53
C ASP A 65 19.20 -13.76 2.69
N GLU A 66 19.33 -14.50 3.78
CA GLU A 66 19.94 -13.96 4.99
C GLU A 66 21.41 -13.64 4.80
N ALA A 67 22.09 -14.42 3.97
CA ALA A 67 23.51 -14.17 3.73
C ALA A 67 23.73 -12.85 3.00
N ALA A 68 22.76 -12.44 2.20
CA ALA A 68 22.83 -11.18 1.47
C ALA A 68 22.08 -10.07 2.17
N ASN A 69 21.53 -10.31 3.35
CA ASN A 69 20.72 -9.34 4.09
C ASN A 69 19.53 -8.85 3.29
N GLN A 70 18.89 -9.75 2.57
CA GLN A 70 17.73 -9.43 1.75
C GLN A 70 16.46 -9.91 2.41
N PHE A 71 15.48 -9.04 2.43
CA PHE A 71 14.19 -9.29 3.05
C PHE A 71 13.07 -8.90 2.12
N GLU A 72 11.99 -9.67 2.18
CA GLU A 72 10.77 -9.32 1.50
C GLU A 72 9.82 -8.69 2.51
N VAL A 73 9.32 -7.50 2.17
CA VAL A 73 8.29 -6.86 2.96
C VAL A 73 6.98 -7.01 2.20
N VAL A 74 6.00 -7.59 2.87
CA VAL A 74 4.69 -7.86 2.28
C VAL A 74 3.69 -6.94 2.96
N LEU A 75 3.06 -6.09 2.16
CA LEU A 75 2.01 -5.20 2.64
C LEU A 75 0.68 -5.73 2.16
N HIS A 76 -0.17 -6.08 3.11
CA HIS A 76 -1.51 -6.56 2.85
C HIS A 76 -2.49 -5.43 3.12
N ILE A 77 -3.24 -5.03 2.12
CA ILE A 77 -4.24 -3.99 2.25
C ILE A 77 -5.60 -4.58 1.90
N LYS A 78 -6.53 -4.42 2.82
CA LYS A 78 -7.91 -4.83 2.57
C LYS A 78 -8.80 -3.66 2.91
N ALA A 79 -9.63 -3.25 1.97
CA ALA A 79 -10.55 -2.15 2.18
C ALA A 79 -11.91 -2.53 1.64
N ASP A 80 -12.95 -2.10 2.35
CA ASP A 80 -14.29 -2.21 1.84
C ASP A 80 -15.02 -0.90 2.07
N CYS A 81 -15.87 -0.58 1.14
CA CYS A 81 -16.67 0.64 1.17
C CYS A 81 -18.12 0.25 1.31
N LYS A 82 -18.78 0.83 2.30
CA LYS A 82 -20.22 0.65 2.46
C LYS A 82 -20.93 1.97 2.25
N ILE A 83 -22.04 1.90 1.57
CA ILE A 83 -22.89 3.05 1.31
C ILE A 83 -24.23 2.70 1.90
N GLY A 84 -24.45 3.09 3.18
CA GLY A 84 -25.56 2.56 3.95
C GLY A 84 -25.37 1.06 4.15
N ASP A 85 -26.35 0.28 3.73
CA ASP A 85 -26.28 -1.18 3.81
C ASP A 85 -25.67 -1.83 2.56
N MET A 86 -25.37 -1.02 1.56
CA MET A 86 -24.87 -1.53 0.29
C MET A 86 -23.36 -1.58 0.29
N VAL A 87 -22.81 -2.66 -0.26
CA VAL A 87 -21.37 -2.76 -0.46
C VAL A 87 -21.01 -2.00 -1.73
N GLY A 88 -20.23 -0.94 -1.59
CA GLY A 88 -19.82 -0.14 -2.73
C GLY A 88 -18.68 -0.77 -3.49
N PHE A 89 -17.61 -1.12 -2.78
CA PHE A 89 -16.50 -1.85 -3.40
C PHE A 89 -15.76 -2.64 -2.33
N ILE A 90 -15.02 -3.63 -2.80
CA ILE A 90 -14.13 -4.42 -1.97
C ILE A 90 -12.80 -4.49 -2.72
N VAL A 91 -11.71 -4.17 -2.04
CA VAL A 91 -10.38 -4.26 -2.65
C VAL A 91 -9.46 -5.02 -1.71
N GLU A 92 -8.67 -5.90 -2.31
CA GLU A 92 -7.58 -6.57 -1.62
C GLU A 92 -6.33 -6.41 -2.46
N LEU A 93 -5.25 -5.98 -1.82
CA LEU A 93 -3.98 -5.78 -2.50
C LEU A 93 -2.88 -6.39 -1.66
N VAL A 94 -2.04 -7.20 -2.29
CA VAL A 94 -0.81 -7.68 -1.67
C VAL A 94 0.34 -7.07 -2.46
N TYR A 95 1.03 -6.16 -1.82
CA TYR A 95 2.12 -5.43 -2.43
C TYR A 95 3.41 -5.81 -1.73
N CYS A 96 4.45 -6.08 -2.52
CA CYS A 96 5.69 -6.60 -1.98
C CYS A 96 6.87 -5.77 -2.44
N GLY A 97 7.89 -5.74 -1.59
CA GLY A 97 9.15 -5.15 -1.95
C GLY A 97 10.28 -6.03 -1.42
N VAL A 98 11.36 -6.11 -2.17
CA VAL A 98 12.57 -6.80 -1.72
C VAL A 98 13.62 -5.76 -1.42
N PHE A 99 14.19 -5.84 -0.23
CA PHE A 99 15.10 -4.84 0.29
C PHE A 99 16.38 -5.49 0.77
N THR A 100 17.47 -4.77 0.63
CA THR A 100 18.76 -5.14 1.21
C THR A 100 19.11 -4.13 2.30
N VAL A 101 19.52 -4.64 3.41
CA VAL A 101 19.86 -3.80 4.57
C VAL A 101 21.36 -3.69 4.74
#